data_702a31ccbe8007cc6b1649348e44b60a
#
_entry.id   702a31ccbe8007cc6b1649348e44b60a
#
_cell.length_a   1.000
_cell.length_b   1.000
_cell.length_c   1.000
_cell.angle_alpha   90.00
_cell.angle_beta   90.00
_cell.angle_gamma   90.00
#
_symmetry.space_group_name_H-M   'P 1'
#
loop_
_entity.id
_entity.type
_entity.pdbx_description
1 polymer ?
#
loop_
_entity_poly.entity_id
_entity_poly.type
_entity_poly.pdbx_seq_one_letter_code
_entity_poly.pdbx_strand_id
1 'polypeptide(L)'
;MTDRSLARTPELADLLERTAARDRAAFAALYDATSARVYGLILRVIRDPGYAEETLQEVYLQVWQNAHNYRPDMGSVVSWMLTIGHRRAVDRVRSEEASSRRGTEYSVSNSVTPSDEVVESVVTREDRREVIKCLGTLTDMQRESIELSYYGGLSYPQVAERLKAGLPTVKSRIRDGLRRLRTCLESDDEA
;
A
#
# COMPACT_ATOMS: atom_id res chain seq x y z
N MET A 1 -28.72 -4.96 36.45
CA MET A 1 -27.34 -5.35 36.18
C MET A 1 -27.26 -5.68 34.68
N THR A 2 -26.87 -4.68 33.91
CA THR A 2 -26.83 -4.79 32.42
C THR A 2 -25.37 -4.97 32.08
N ASP A 3 -25.02 -6.19 31.75
CA ASP A 3 -23.71 -6.57 31.20
C ASP A 3 -23.55 -5.92 29.82
N ARG A 4 -22.88 -4.78 29.78
CA ARG A 4 -22.41 -4.16 28.57
C ARG A 4 -21.07 -4.82 28.22
N SER A 5 -21.18 -6.04 27.67
CA SER A 5 -20.07 -6.63 26.93
C SER A 5 -19.68 -5.63 25.84
N LEU A 6 -18.61 -4.87 26.09
CA LEU A 6 -17.90 -4.06 25.10
C LEU A 6 -17.42 -5.05 24.04
N ALA A 7 -18.16 -5.11 22.92
CA ALA A 7 -17.73 -5.87 21.76
C ALA A 7 -16.37 -5.30 21.32
N ARG A 8 -15.27 -5.97 21.72
CA ARG A 8 -13.93 -5.67 21.23
C ARG A 8 -13.99 -5.76 19.72
N THR A 9 -13.60 -4.71 19.04
CA THR A 9 -13.40 -4.76 17.59
C THR A 9 -12.44 -5.92 17.32
N PRO A 10 -12.82 -6.91 16.48
CA PRO A 10 -11.97 -8.06 16.25
C PRO A 10 -10.63 -7.59 15.65
N GLU A 11 -9.55 -8.13 16.16
CA GLU A 11 -8.21 -7.81 15.62
C GLU A 11 -8.14 -8.24 14.15
N LEU A 12 -7.48 -7.44 13.32
CA LEU A 12 -7.35 -7.74 11.87
C LEU A 12 -6.70 -9.11 11.63
N ALA A 13 -5.84 -9.55 12.55
CA ALA A 13 -5.20 -10.86 12.50
C ALA A 13 -6.23 -12.00 12.66
N ASP A 14 -7.17 -11.89 13.62
CA ASP A 14 -8.28 -12.85 13.78
C ASP A 14 -9.17 -12.88 12.55
N LEU A 15 -9.53 -11.70 12.01
CA LEU A 15 -10.33 -11.62 10.79
C LEU A 15 -9.65 -12.28 9.60
N LEU A 16 -8.34 -12.11 9.46
CA LEU A 16 -7.57 -12.71 8.37
C LEU A 16 -7.43 -14.23 8.55
N GLU A 17 -7.21 -14.72 9.76
CA GLU A 17 -7.15 -16.15 10.07
C GLU A 17 -8.49 -16.84 9.76
N ARG A 18 -9.61 -16.25 10.16
CA ARG A 18 -10.95 -16.73 9.83
C ARG A 18 -11.23 -16.65 8.32
N THR A 19 -10.72 -15.61 7.64
CA THR A 19 -10.78 -15.52 6.18
C THR A 19 -10.02 -16.68 5.52
N ALA A 20 -8.87 -17.06 6.06
CA ALA A 20 -8.12 -18.24 5.60
C ALA A 20 -8.93 -19.54 5.78
N ALA A 21 -9.75 -19.62 6.82
CA ALA A 21 -10.72 -20.70 7.05
C ALA A 21 -12.02 -20.57 6.22
N ARG A 22 -12.06 -19.63 5.25
CA ARG A 22 -13.22 -19.40 4.35
C ARG A 22 -14.47 -18.82 5.03
N ASP A 23 -14.31 -18.13 6.15
CA ASP A 23 -15.39 -17.39 6.80
C ASP A 23 -15.70 -16.09 6.02
N ARG A 24 -16.85 -16.07 5.35
CA ARG A 24 -17.29 -14.92 4.55
C ARG A 24 -17.61 -13.69 5.40
N ALA A 25 -18.09 -13.89 6.62
CA ALA A 25 -18.41 -12.76 7.51
C ALA A 25 -17.12 -12.09 8.01
N ALA A 26 -16.09 -12.86 8.34
CA ALA A 26 -14.77 -12.34 8.68
C ALA A 26 -14.12 -11.60 7.49
N PHE A 27 -14.28 -12.12 6.27
CA PHE A 27 -13.80 -11.45 5.07
C PHE A 27 -14.50 -10.11 4.81
N ALA A 28 -15.82 -10.04 4.98
CA ALA A 28 -16.56 -8.79 4.85
C ALA A 28 -16.11 -7.76 5.89
N ALA A 29 -15.94 -8.15 7.17
CA ALA A 29 -15.44 -7.28 8.22
C ALA A 29 -13.98 -6.81 7.94
N LEU A 30 -13.12 -7.69 7.41
CA LEU A 30 -11.77 -7.34 6.99
C LEU A 30 -11.80 -6.32 5.85
N TYR A 31 -12.70 -6.49 4.87
CA TYR A 31 -12.90 -5.54 3.77
C TYR A 31 -13.30 -4.18 4.32
N ASP A 32 -14.32 -4.10 5.16
CA ASP A 32 -14.82 -2.84 5.72
C ASP A 32 -13.74 -2.10 6.51
N ALA A 33 -12.91 -2.84 7.24
CA ALA A 33 -11.86 -2.26 8.08
C ALA A 33 -10.62 -1.78 7.29
N THR A 34 -10.40 -2.27 6.06
CA THR A 34 -9.11 -2.05 5.37
C THR A 34 -9.24 -1.48 3.96
N SER A 35 -10.43 -1.54 3.33
CA SER A 35 -10.63 -1.16 1.92
C SER A 35 -10.24 0.28 1.60
N ALA A 36 -10.59 1.22 2.47
CA ALA A 36 -10.25 2.63 2.26
C ALA A 36 -8.73 2.86 2.18
N ARG A 37 -7.95 2.20 3.06
CA ARG A 37 -6.48 2.30 3.06
C ARG A 37 -5.86 1.67 1.82
N VAL A 38 -6.33 0.49 1.44
CA VAL A 38 -5.84 -0.23 0.26
C VAL A 38 -6.19 0.52 -1.01
N TYR A 39 -7.42 1.01 -1.13
CA TYR A 39 -7.87 1.84 -2.26
C TYR A 39 -7.05 3.12 -2.38
N GLY A 40 -6.84 3.85 -1.28
CA GLY A 40 -6.05 5.08 -1.29
C GLY A 40 -4.62 4.87 -1.80
N LEU A 41 -3.96 3.75 -1.44
CA LEU A 41 -2.66 3.41 -2.00
C LEU A 41 -2.74 3.13 -3.50
N ILE A 42 -3.70 2.29 -3.93
CA ILE A 42 -3.87 1.91 -5.33
C ILE A 42 -4.14 3.15 -6.19
N LEU A 43 -5.04 4.02 -5.76
CA LEU A 43 -5.39 5.26 -6.47
C LEU A 43 -4.19 6.20 -6.63
N ARG A 44 -3.32 6.30 -5.62
CA ARG A 44 -2.07 7.09 -5.72
C ARG A 44 -1.12 6.58 -6.80
N VAL A 45 -1.06 5.26 -6.99
CA VAL A 45 -0.18 4.63 -7.99
C VAL A 45 -0.79 4.70 -9.38
N ILE A 46 -2.06 4.30 -9.54
CA ILE A 46 -2.75 4.19 -10.84
C ILE A 46 -3.24 5.55 -11.34
N ARG A 47 -3.70 6.42 -10.43
CA ARG A 47 -4.24 7.78 -10.72
C ARG A 47 -5.49 7.78 -11.60
N ASP A 48 -6.17 6.67 -11.70
CA ASP A 48 -7.44 6.50 -12.38
C ASP A 48 -8.41 5.76 -11.45
N PRO A 49 -9.56 6.38 -11.07
CA PRO A 49 -10.49 5.79 -10.14
C PRO A 49 -11.09 4.45 -10.62
N GLY A 50 -11.43 4.34 -11.90
CA GLY A 50 -12.03 3.12 -12.46
C GLY A 50 -11.06 1.95 -12.39
N TYR A 51 -9.83 2.15 -12.85
CA TYR A 51 -8.78 1.14 -12.73
C TYR A 51 -8.38 0.86 -11.28
N ALA A 52 -8.48 1.85 -10.40
CA ALA A 52 -8.21 1.63 -8.98
C ALA A 52 -9.25 0.74 -8.32
N GLU A 53 -10.54 0.89 -8.65
CA GLU A 53 -11.63 0.04 -8.18
C GLU A 53 -11.49 -1.41 -8.68
N GLU A 54 -11.21 -1.60 -9.97
CA GLU A 54 -10.95 -2.94 -10.53
C GLU A 54 -9.76 -3.60 -9.82
N THR A 55 -8.67 -2.86 -9.65
CA THR A 55 -7.48 -3.36 -8.95
C THR A 55 -7.75 -3.70 -7.49
N LEU A 56 -8.59 -2.91 -6.80
CA LEU A 56 -9.02 -3.21 -5.43
C LEU A 56 -9.75 -4.55 -5.36
N GLN A 57 -10.67 -4.80 -6.29
CA GLN A 57 -11.39 -6.08 -6.35
C GLN A 57 -10.43 -7.27 -6.56
N GLU A 58 -9.44 -7.12 -7.45
CA GLU A 58 -8.41 -8.14 -7.68
C GLU A 58 -7.59 -8.40 -6.41
N VAL A 59 -7.23 -7.35 -5.68
CA VAL A 59 -6.49 -7.45 -4.41
C VAL A 59 -7.28 -8.24 -3.38
N TYR A 60 -8.57 -7.94 -3.19
CA TYR A 60 -9.39 -8.67 -2.22
C TYR A 60 -9.68 -10.10 -2.64
N LEU A 61 -9.80 -10.37 -3.93
CA LEU A 61 -9.85 -11.73 -4.43
C LEU A 61 -8.56 -12.50 -4.09
N GLN A 62 -7.41 -11.85 -4.28
CA GLN A 62 -6.11 -12.44 -3.91
C GLN A 62 -5.97 -12.63 -2.40
N VAL A 63 -6.44 -11.67 -1.58
CA VAL A 63 -6.49 -11.82 -0.12
C VAL A 63 -7.34 -13.04 0.26
N TRP A 64 -8.55 -13.17 -0.29
CA TRP A 64 -9.41 -14.32 -0.06
C TRP A 64 -8.74 -15.66 -0.39
N GLN A 65 -8.03 -15.71 -1.51
CA GLN A 65 -7.35 -16.93 -1.97
C GLN A 65 -6.12 -17.26 -1.15
N ASN A 66 -5.37 -16.26 -0.69
CA ASN A 66 -4.04 -16.41 -0.13
C ASN A 66 -3.91 -15.99 1.35
N ALA A 67 -5.02 -15.77 2.07
CA ALA A 67 -4.98 -15.41 3.49
C ALA A 67 -4.14 -16.39 4.35
N HIS A 68 -4.14 -17.68 3.99
CA HIS A 68 -3.34 -18.72 4.65
C HIS A 68 -1.80 -18.53 4.51
N ASN A 69 -1.36 -17.69 3.58
CA ASN A 69 0.07 -17.38 3.37
C ASN A 69 0.55 -16.18 4.20
N TYR A 70 -0.34 -15.53 4.93
CA TYR A 70 0.06 -14.46 5.83
C TYR A 70 0.95 -14.98 6.96
N ARG A 71 1.97 -14.22 7.28
CA ARG A 71 2.94 -14.55 8.34
C ARG A 71 3.09 -13.35 9.27
N PRO A 72 2.67 -13.48 10.51
CA PRO A 72 2.73 -12.37 11.49
C PRO A 72 4.15 -11.86 11.75
N ASP A 73 5.16 -12.75 11.66
CA ASP A 73 6.58 -12.42 11.79
C ASP A 73 7.11 -11.50 10.68
N MET A 74 6.38 -11.36 9.56
CA MET A 74 6.76 -10.54 8.41
C MET A 74 6.09 -9.16 8.38
N GLY A 75 5.27 -8.83 9.38
CA GLY A 75 4.61 -7.53 9.52
C GLY A 75 3.11 -7.63 9.73
N SER A 76 2.45 -6.48 9.92
CA SER A 76 1.01 -6.42 10.18
C SER A 76 0.16 -6.86 8.98
N VAL A 77 -1.10 -7.23 9.24
CA VAL A 77 -2.10 -7.57 8.21
C VAL A 77 -2.23 -6.44 7.19
N VAL A 78 -2.29 -5.20 7.66
CA VAL A 78 -2.40 -4.02 6.78
C VAL A 78 -1.17 -3.91 5.88
N SER A 79 0.05 -4.04 6.41
CA SER A 79 1.29 -4.02 5.61
C SER A 79 1.31 -5.10 4.53
N TRP A 80 0.85 -6.31 4.88
CA TRP A 80 0.75 -7.42 3.93
C TRP A 80 -0.23 -7.11 2.80
N MET A 81 -1.43 -6.59 3.13
CA MET A 81 -2.44 -6.20 2.15
C MET A 81 -1.98 -5.04 1.27
N LEU A 82 -1.35 -4.01 1.85
CA LEU A 82 -0.79 -2.89 1.11
C LEU A 82 0.32 -3.34 0.15
N THR A 83 1.11 -4.35 0.53
CA THR A 83 2.13 -4.94 -0.37
C THR A 83 1.48 -5.60 -1.59
N ILE A 84 0.37 -6.32 -1.40
CA ILE A 84 -0.40 -6.91 -2.50
C ILE A 84 -0.98 -5.81 -3.39
N GLY A 85 -1.63 -4.81 -2.78
CA GLY A 85 -2.23 -3.67 -3.48
C GLY A 85 -1.21 -2.90 -4.31
N HIS A 86 -0.06 -2.58 -3.73
CA HIS A 86 1.02 -1.89 -4.42
C HIS A 86 1.54 -2.68 -5.64
N ARG A 87 1.81 -3.98 -5.46
CA ARG A 87 2.27 -4.84 -6.56
C ARG A 87 1.28 -4.85 -7.72
N ARG A 88 -0.01 -5.03 -7.43
CA ARG A 88 -1.07 -5.03 -8.44
C ARG A 88 -1.18 -3.70 -9.16
N ALA A 89 -1.13 -2.60 -8.41
CA ALA A 89 -1.18 -1.25 -8.98
C ALA A 89 0.02 -0.98 -9.92
N VAL A 90 1.23 -1.34 -9.51
CA VAL A 90 2.43 -1.20 -10.35
C VAL A 90 2.36 -2.09 -11.60
N ASP A 91 1.90 -3.34 -11.47
CA ASP A 91 1.74 -4.24 -12.61
C ASP A 91 0.71 -3.70 -13.61
N ARG A 92 -0.39 -3.09 -13.11
CA ARG A 92 -1.39 -2.43 -13.96
C ARG A 92 -0.79 -1.26 -14.74
N VAL A 93 -0.09 -0.33 -14.05
CA VAL A 93 0.57 0.82 -14.71
C VAL A 93 1.54 0.34 -15.81
N ARG A 94 2.35 -0.67 -15.53
CA ARG A 94 3.29 -1.24 -16.50
C ARG A 94 2.58 -1.87 -17.70
N SER A 95 1.47 -2.55 -17.47
CA SER A 95 0.66 -3.14 -18.53
C SER A 95 0.07 -2.08 -19.45
N GLU A 96 -0.48 -1.01 -18.87
CA GLU A 96 -1.04 0.12 -19.63
C GLU A 96 0.05 0.86 -20.43
N GLU A 97 1.22 1.13 -19.83
CA GLU A 97 2.35 1.73 -20.55
C GLU A 97 2.82 0.84 -21.72
N ALA A 98 2.88 -0.48 -21.52
CA ALA A 98 3.26 -1.42 -22.58
C ALA A 98 2.20 -1.50 -23.69
N SER A 99 0.92 -1.36 -23.35
CA SER A 99 -0.19 -1.30 -24.30
C SER A 99 -0.17 0.01 -25.10
N SER A 100 0.02 1.13 -24.42
CA SER A 100 0.11 2.46 -25.05
C SER A 100 1.29 2.58 -26.01
N ARG A 101 2.43 1.96 -25.72
CA ARG A 101 3.57 1.92 -26.64
C ARG A 101 3.34 1.07 -27.91
N ARG A 102 2.38 0.16 -27.88
CA ARG A 102 2.03 -0.71 -29.02
C ARG A 102 0.87 -0.16 -29.86
N GLY A 103 0.05 0.71 -29.29
CA GLY A 103 -1.06 1.36 -29.97
C GLY A 103 -0.81 2.87 -30.01
N THR A 104 -0.68 3.43 -31.22
CA THR A 104 -0.58 4.86 -31.48
C THR A 104 -1.64 5.66 -30.73
N GLU A 105 -1.19 6.67 -29.96
CA GLU A 105 -1.90 7.88 -29.57
C GLU A 105 -3.34 7.74 -29.05
N TYR A 106 -3.48 7.43 -27.79
CA TYR A 106 -4.55 8.02 -27.00
C TYR A 106 -3.97 8.45 -25.65
N SER A 107 -3.44 9.67 -25.62
CA SER A 107 -2.98 10.27 -24.38
C SER A 107 -4.20 10.76 -23.60
N VAL A 108 -4.63 10.00 -22.61
CA VAL A 108 -5.48 10.50 -21.54
C VAL A 108 -4.57 11.01 -20.45
N SER A 109 -4.18 12.27 -20.59
CA SER A 109 -3.64 13.08 -19.51
C SER A 109 -4.80 13.48 -18.58
N ASN A 110 -5.21 12.59 -17.70
CA ASN A 110 -6.03 12.97 -16.56
C ASN A 110 -5.12 13.10 -15.34
N SER A 111 -4.65 14.31 -15.10
CA SER A 111 -4.12 14.72 -13.81
C SER A 111 -5.26 14.82 -12.80
N VAL A 112 -5.71 13.69 -12.31
CA VAL A 112 -6.54 13.66 -11.10
C VAL A 112 -5.59 13.90 -9.93
N THR A 113 -5.60 15.10 -9.40
CA THR A 113 -5.01 15.38 -8.08
C THR A 113 -5.78 14.50 -7.10
N PRO A 114 -5.13 13.53 -6.41
CA PRO A 114 -5.83 12.73 -5.41
C PRO A 114 -6.40 13.70 -4.38
N SER A 115 -7.72 13.73 -4.22
CA SER A 115 -8.33 14.43 -3.10
C SER A 115 -7.86 13.73 -1.84
N ASP A 116 -7.10 14.43 -1.01
CA ASP A 116 -6.65 13.95 0.30
C ASP A 116 -7.82 13.56 1.22
N GLU A 117 -9.04 13.99 0.89
CA GLU A 117 -10.25 13.80 1.71
C GLU A 117 -10.67 12.34 1.89
N VAL A 118 -10.42 11.44 0.91
CA VAL A 118 -10.83 10.03 1.03
C VAL A 118 -9.85 9.23 1.91
N VAL A 119 -8.61 9.67 2.02
CA VAL A 119 -7.58 9.02 2.86
C VAL A 119 -7.65 9.52 4.32
N GLU A 120 -8.23 10.69 4.54
CA GLU A 120 -8.24 11.38 5.85
C GLU A 120 -9.19 10.73 6.86
N SER A 121 -10.17 9.94 6.43
CA SER A 121 -11.20 9.37 7.33
C SER A 121 -10.79 8.09 8.07
N VAL A 122 -9.67 7.45 7.74
CA VAL A 122 -9.31 6.10 8.25
C VAL A 122 -7.94 6.04 8.94
N VAL A 123 -7.08 7.04 8.76
CA VAL A 123 -5.80 7.14 9.47
C VAL A 123 -5.97 8.10 10.63
N THR A 124 -5.71 7.67 11.87
CA THR A 124 -5.77 8.57 13.01
C THR A 124 -4.76 9.70 12.82
N ARG A 125 -5.03 10.88 13.38
CA ARG A 125 -4.08 12.02 13.30
C ARG A 125 -2.72 11.68 13.91
N GLU A 126 -2.70 10.75 14.85
CA GLU A 126 -1.49 10.25 15.51
C GLU A 126 -0.68 9.38 14.57
N ASP A 127 -1.27 8.35 13.94
CA ASP A 127 -0.61 7.50 12.93
C ASP A 127 0.00 8.34 11.79
N ARG A 128 -0.71 9.39 11.35
CA ARG A 128 -0.22 10.29 10.30
C ARG A 128 1.00 11.10 10.73
N ARG A 129 1.00 11.62 11.96
CA ARG A 129 2.13 12.38 12.52
C ARG A 129 3.36 11.53 12.65
N GLU A 130 3.20 10.31 13.12
CA GLU A 130 4.26 9.35 13.30
C GLU A 130 4.90 8.95 11.97
N VAL A 131 4.10 8.62 10.96
CA VAL A 131 4.59 8.35 9.60
C VAL A 131 5.33 9.55 9.02
N ILE A 132 4.82 10.78 9.17
CA ILE A 132 5.49 12.01 8.70
C ILE A 132 6.83 12.20 9.41
N LYS A 133 6.88 12.00 10.74
CA LYS A 133 8.12 12.05 11.54
C LYS A 133 9.14 11.03 11.02
N CYS A 134 8.73 9.79 10.80
CA CYS A 134 9.60 8.74 10.30
C CYS A 134 10.06 8.99 8.86
N LEU A 135 9.22 9.53 7.99
CA LEU A 135 9.63 10.00 6.67
C LEU A 135 10.68 11.12 6.75
N GLY A 136 10.65 11.93 7.81
CA GLY A 136 11.67 12.96 8.09
C GLY A 136 13.06 12.40 8.39
N THR A 137 13.17 11.13 8.79
CA THR A 137 14.47 10.48 9.06
C THR A 137 15.20 10.04 7.79
N LEU A 138 14.50 9.97 6.65
CA LEU A 138 15.10 9.60 5.38
C LEU A 138 15.98 10.74 4.82
N THR A 139 17.06 10.37 4.17
CA THR A 139 17.77 11.32 3.30
C THR A 139 16.91 11.64 2.07
N ASP A 140 17.11 12.82 1.46
CA ASP A 140 16.36 13.23 0.25
C ASP A 140 16.49 12.18 -0.85
N MET A 141 17.68 11.61 -1.05
CA MET A 141 17.94 10.58 -2.05
C MET A 141 17.20 9.25 -1.76
N GLN A 142 17.05 8.89 -0.49
CA GLN A 142 16.28 7.70 -0.09
C GLN A 142 14.79 7.95 -0.32
N ARG A 143 14.31 9.12 0.13
CA ARG A 143 12.91 9.53 -0.04
C ARG A 143 12.52 9.55 -1.52
N GLU A 144 13.26 10.27 -2.34
CA GLU A 144 13.01 10.37 -3.78
C GLU A 144 13.03 8.99 -4.48
N SER A 145 13.99 8.12 -4.14
CA SER A 145 14.06 6.78 -4.71
C SER A 145 12.85 5.93 -4.32
N ILE A 146 12.36 6.06 -3.08
CA ILE A 146 11.17 5.36 -2.59
C ILE A 146 9.91 5.92 -3.27
N GLU A 147 9.76 7.25 -3.34
CA GLU A 147 8.62 7.91 -3.96
C GLU A 147 8.46 7.52 -5.43
N LEU A 148 9.53 7.58 -6.20
CA LEU A 148 9.52 7.18 -7.62
C LEU A 148 9.16 5.69 -7.81
N SER A 149 9.68 4.82 -6.94
CA SER A 149 9.40 3.39 -7.04
C SER A 149 8.00 3.04 -6.52
N TYR A 150 7.60 3.61 -5.38
CA TYR A 150 6.39 3.21 -4.64
C TYR A 150 5.14 3.91 -5.16
N TYR A 151 5.21 5.22 -5.37
CA TYR A 151 4.08 6.02 -5.83
C TYR A 151 4.14 6.38 -7.31
N GLY A 152 5.36 6.44 -7.87
CA GLY A 152 5.57 6.68 -9.30
C GLY A 152 5.43 5.43 -10.17
N GLY A 153 5.28 4.24 -9.58
CA GLY A 153 5.15 2.97 -10.32
C GLY A 153 6.40 2.54 -11.09
N LEU A 154 7.51 3.29 -10.96
CA LEU A 154 8.73 3.02 -11.72
C LEU A 154 9.45 1.76 -11.21
N SER A 155 9.93 0.93 -12.13
CA SER A 155 10.85 -0.14 -11.79
C SER A 155 12.21 0.42 -11.34
N TYR A 156 12.98 -0.35 -10.58
CA TYR A 156 14.32 0.09 -10.13
C TYR A 156 15.26 0.51 -11.28
N PRO A 157 15.27 -0.14 -12.46
CA PRO A 157 16.01 0.37 -13.61
C PRO A 157 15.50 1.73 -14.10
N GLN A 158 14.19 1.95 -14.16
CA GLN A 158 13.61 3.24 -14.55
C GLN A 158 13.92 4.35 -13.51
N VAL A 159 13.89 4.02 -12.21
CA VAL A 159 14.34 4.94 -11.15
C VAL A 159 15.83 5.28 -11.33
N ALA A 160 16.66 4.29 -11.65
CA ALA A 160 18.08 4.49 -11.89
C ALA A 160 18.34 5.43 -13.08
N GLU A 161 17.63 5.25 -14.18
CA GLU A 161 17.66 6.11 -15.33
C GLU A 161 17.17 7.54 -15.01
N ARG A 162 16.03 7.66 -14.32
CA ARG A 162 15.42 8.94 -13.92
C ARG A 162 16.34 9.76 -13.00
N LEU A 163 16.98 9.11 -12.04
CA LEU A 163 17.90 9.73 -11.07
C LEU A 163 19.34 9.79 -11.56
N LYS A 164 19.63 9.32 -12.77
CA LYS A 164 21.00 9.22 -13.33
C LYS A 164 21.96 8.56 -12.35
N ALA A 165 21.50 7.49 -11.69
CA ALA A 165 22.24 6.74 -10.67
C ALA A 165 22.40 5.28 -11.09
N GLY A 166 23.43 4.59 -10.56
CA GLY A 166 23.58 3.15 -10.81
C GLY A 166 22.46 2.33 -10.18
N LEU A 167 22.02 1.28 -10.86
CA LEU A 167 20.99 0.36 -10.35
C LEU A 167 21.32 -0.21 -8.95
N PRO A 168 22.56 -0.61 -8.61
CA PRO A 168 22.92 -1.04 -7.27
C PRO A 168 22.71 0.06 -6.22
N THR A 169 22.99 1.32 -6.59
CA THR A 169 22.81 2.49 -5.72
C THR A 169 21.35 2.72 -5.40
N VAL A 170 20.45 2.64 -6.41
CA VAL A 170 19.02 2.78 -6.21
C VAL A 170 18.49 1.66 -5.31
N LYS A 171 18.90 0.41 -5.57
CA LYS A 171 18.52 -0.73 -4.72
C LYS A 171 18.95 -0.54 -3.25
N SER A 172 20.16 -0.03 -3.00
CA SER A 172 20.61 0.21 -1.63
C SER A 172 19.85 1.37 -0.98
N ARG A 173 19.63 2.49 -1.69
CA ARG A 173 18.85 3.63 -1.17
C ARG A 173 17.45 3.22 -0.73
N ILE A 174 16.74 2.46 -1.58
CA ILE A 174 15.39 1.98 -1.27
C ILE A 174 15.43 1.01 -0.09
N ARG A 175 16.31 0.01 -0.11
CA ARG A 175 16.44 -0.97 0.98
C ARG A 175 16.75 -0.31 2.32
N ASP A 176 17.73 0.59 2.34
CA ASP A 176 18.19 1.22 3.55
C ASP A 176 17.20 2.27 4.07
N GLY A 177 16.48 2.97 3.15
CA GLY A 177 15.37 3.84 3.50
C GLY A 177 14.19 3.09 4.11
N LEU A 178 13.76 1.97 3.52
CA LEU A 178 12.70 1.14 4.07
C LEU A 178 13.07 0.54 5.42
N ARG A 179 14.34 0.17 5.63
CA ARG A 179 14.83 -0.30 6.93
C ARG A 179 14.73 0.80 7.99
N ARG A 180 15.13 2.05 7.66
CA ARG A 180 15.01 3.19 8.58
C ARG A 180 13.56 3.48 8.96
N LEU A 181 12.66 3.47 7.96
CA LEU A 181 11.23 3.66 8.23
C LEU A 181 10.70 2.58 9.17
N ARG A 182 11.04 1.33 8.92
CA ARG A 182 10.63 0.21 9.77
C ARG A 182 11.13 0.40 11.20
N THR A 183 12.42 0.66 11.40
CA THR A 183 12.99 0.87 12.75
C THR A 183 12.35 2.05 13.47
N CYS A 184 12.07 3.16 12.77
CA CYS A 184 11.42 4.33 13.36
C CYS A 184 10.00 4.00 13.83
N LEU A 185 9.20 3.32 13.00
CA LEU A 185 7.81 2.96 13.33
C LEU A 185 7.74 1.92 14.46
N GLU A 186 8.66 0.97 14.50
CA GLU A 186 8.73 -0.03 15.58
C GLU A 186 9.17 0.60 16.93
N SER A 187 9.96 1.66 16.91
CA SER A 187 10.44 2.32 18.15
C SER A 187 9.39 3.23 18.79
N ASP A 188 8.44 3.75 18.02
CA ASP A 188 7.36 4.60 18.54
C ASP A 188 6.17 3.75 19.07
N ASP A 189 6.02 2.49 18.65
CA ASP A 189 5.00 1.55 19.20
C ASP A 189 5.31 1.08 20.64
N GLU A 190 6.54 1.26 21.12
CA GLU A 190 6.98 0.85 22.47
C GLU A 190 6.98 2.01 23.49
N ALA A 191 6.62 3.23 23.11
CA ALA A 191 6.65 4.42 23.96
C ALA A 191 5.25 4.89 24.37
#